data_ff76664a3bb4c0bd254f5c3a995459c5
#
_entry.id   ff76664a3bb4c0bd254f5c3a995459c5
#
_cell.length_a   1.000
_cell.length_b   1.000
_cell.length_c   1.000
_cell.angle_alpha   90.00
_cell.angle_beta   90.00
_cell.angle_gamma   90.00
#
_symmetry.space_group_name_H-M   'P 1'
#
loop_
_entity.id
_entity.type
_entity.pdbx_description
1 polymer ?
#
loop_
_entity_poly.entity_id
_entity_poly.type
_entity_poly.pdbx_seq_one_letter_code
_entity_poly.pdbx_strand_id
1 'polypeptide(L)'
;MIIGTAGHIDHGKSTLLEALTGRRMDPLAEEQRRGITLDLHFTSLDLGDGVTAGVVDVPGHEDLVRTMVAGAAGIDLVLLVVAADEGVMPQTREHLAVVQQLGIPAGIPVITKVDTVEREWAEMVALEVGEWLSEGPVAFSSPILVSATRGDGITELRERIRELAERLPSRPLDDLFRLPIDRALSVTGVGTVVTGTAWSGSLARGETVRVLPSGRVGRVRTIQNHGSDLERSVPGARTAVGIAGIEREDIHRGDVLVRETEPWAATTVLDAVVTLIPSAPRQLSHRGRVRVHLGSAEVLARVRLKSPLLPGQTGAIRLLLETPTVARGGDRFVVRSYSPVETIGGGWITDPDPPRRSSALEPGLTEQDPARRGEALVRRRPAGLESGRLPLLLGITSGASGQVAITGAARLPSNWIVPEDQLELVQSQLMTAVASYQRAHPAEQGTPQETLRHGVRQPPHMVDAALQRLVAAKRLVAAEGFVHTPDFKPGVEGGSALIGRLVDLVRAGGLTPPDLAELEQAAGAKGVRDALRLAARSGAISQVEPERYYSAEALGQFRAALLDLGSKGPITPPALRERLGLSRKFLIPLLEWADRERVTVRSGDARRLVGQ
;
A
#
# COMPACT_ATOMS: atom_id res chain seq x y z
N MET A 1 -9.05 -18.72 -18.89
CA MET A 1 -9.99 -17.84 -19.58
C MET A 1 -11.38 -18.07 -19.07
N ILE A 2 -12.21 -17.03 -18.97
CA ILE A 2 -13.63 -17.09 -18.60
C ILE A 2 -14.49 -16.51 -19.71
N ILE A 3 -15.50 -17.26 -20.12
CA ILE A 3 -16.50 -16.87 -21.11
C ILE A 3 -17.79 -16.52 -20.35
N GLY A 4 -18.40 -15.40 -20.66
CA GLY A 4 -19.70 -15.02 -20.10
C GLY A 4 -20.76 -14.85 -21.17
N THR A 5 -22.03 -15.11 -20.84
CA THR A 5 -23.16 -14.77 -21.70
C THR A 5 -23.68 -13.36 -21.39
N ALA A 6 -24.21 -12.68 -22.38
CA ALA A 6 -24.94 -11.42 -22.25
C ALA A 6 -26.09 -11.42 -23.27
N GLY A 7 -27.17 -10.72 -22.98
CA GLY A 7 -28.35 -10.66 -23.88
C GLY A 7 -29.66 -10.74 -23.12
N HIS A 8 -30.76 -10.53 -23.85
CA HIS A 8 -32.12 -10.49 -23.31
C HIS A 8 -32.55 -11.84 -22.67
N ILE A 9 -33.53 -11.78 -21.78
CA ILE A 9 -34.25 -12.98 -21.31
C ILE A 9 -34.85 -13.72 -22.52
N ASP A 10 -34.93 -15.03 -22.46
CA ASP A 10 -35.49 -15.90 -23.51
C ASP A 10 -34.75 -15.89 -24.86
N HIS A 11 -33.63 -15.17 -25.00
CA HIS A 11 -32.78 -15.25 -26.19
C HIS A 11 -31.96 -16.55 -26.28
N GLY A 12 -32.18 -17.52 -25.39
CA GLY A 12 -31.59 -18.87 -25.47
C GLY A 12 -30.15 -18.96 -24.94
N LYS A 13 -29.72 -18.08 -24.01
CA LYS A 13 -28.36 -18.11 -23.42
C LYS A 13 -28.00 -19.45 -22.79
N SER A 14 -28.83 -19.94 -21.88
CA SER A 14 -28.61 -21.22 -21.18
C SER A 14 -28.66 -22.41 -22.15
N THR A 15 -29.62 -22.40 -23.10
CA THR A 15 -29.74 -23.45 -24.14
C THR A 15 -28.50 -23.47 -25.05
N LEU A 16 -27.96 -22.29 -25.41
CA LEU A 16 -26.72 -22.17 -26.17
C LEU A 16 -25.54 -22.79 -25.40
N LEU A 17 -25.42 -22.49 -24.10
CA LEU A 17 -24.37 -23.05 -23.27
C LEU A 17 -24.50 -24.56 -23.09
N GLU A 18 -25.72 -25.09 -22.95
CA GLU A 18 -25.96 -26.54 -22.92
C GLU A 18 -25.50 -27.21 -24.22
N ALA A 19 -25.82 -26.62 -25.38
CA ALA A 19 -25.40 -27.12 -26.67
C ALA A 19 -23.86 -27.06 -26.85
N LEU A 20 -23.22 -26.00 -26.37
CA LEU A 20 -21.77 -25.84 -26.42
C LEU A 20 -21.02 -26.79 -25.48
N THR A 21 -21.49 -26.96 -24.24
CA THR A 21 -20.77 -27.70 -23.20
C THR A 21 -21.15 -29.18 -23.12
N GLY A 22 -22.28 -29.55 -23.71
CA GLY A 22 -22.89 -30.90 -23.58
C GLY A 22 -23.35 -31.19 -22.15
N ARG A 23 -23.43 -30.21 -21.28
CA ARG A 23 -23.82 -30.35 -19.88
C ARG A 23 -25.08 -29.54 -19.64
N ARG A 24 -26.08 -30.17 -19.01
CA ARG A 24 -27.27 -29.46 -18.55
C ARG A 24 -26.86 -28.51 -17.42
N MET A 25 -27.30 -27.28 -17.51
CA MET A 25 -27.22 -26.35 -16.37
C MET A 25 -28.23 -26.85 -15.35
N ASP A 26 -27.82 -27.21 -14.12
CA ASP A 26 -28.73 -27.60 -13.05
C ASP A 26 -29.47 -26.37 -12.51
N PRO A 27 -30.67 -26.09 -12.98
CA PRO A 27 -31.41 -24.93 -12.53
C PRO A 27 -31.95 -25.18 -11.11
N LEU A 28 -31.96 -24.10 -10.29
CA LEU A 28 -32.66 -24.12 -9.01
C LEU A 28 -34.13 -24.50 -9.23
N ALA A 29 -34.76 -25.19 -8.25
CA ALA A 29 -36.16 -25.57 -8.36
C ALA A 29 -37.10 -24.37 -8.63
N GLU A 30 -36.71 -23.17 -8.25
CA GLU A 30 -37.41 -21.93 -8.52
C GLU A 30 -37.19 -21.43 -9.96
N GLU A 31 -36.00 -21.61 -10.52
CA GLU A 31 -35.64 -21.30 -11.91
C GLU A 31 -36.43 -22.20 -12.88
N GLN A 32 -36.54 -23.49 -12.54
CA GLN A 32 -37.39 -24.44 -13.32
C GLN A 32 -38.85 -24.04 -13.35
N ARG A 33 -39.38 -23.48 -12.25
CA ARG A 33 -40.78 -23.02 -12.19
C ARG A 33 -41.00 -21.72 -12.94
N ARG A 34 -40.01 -20.82 -12.97
CA ARG A 34 -40.13 -19.50 -13.59
C ARG A 34 -39.61 -19.45 -15.02
N GLY A 35 -38.85 -20.45 -15.47
CA GLY A 35 -38.23 -20.49 -16.80
C GLY A 35 -37.10 -19.48 -17.01
N ILE A 36 -36.57 -18.88 -15.92
CA ILE A 36 -35.54 -17.85 -15.99
C ILE A 36 -34.37 -18.18 -15.07
N THR A 37 -33.14 -17.81 -15.48
CA THR A 37 -31.93 -17.91 -14.66
C THR A 37 -31.97 -16.83 -13.57
N LEU A 38 -31.89 -17.22 -12.30
CA LEU A 38 -31.94 -16.31 -11.14
C LEU A 38 -30.60 -16.05 -10.50
N ASP A 39 -29.64 -16.99 -10.58
CA ASP A 39 -28.29 -16.86 -10.02
C ASP A 39 -27.24 -17.20 -11.10
N LEU A 40 -25.99 -16.96 -10.78
CA LEU A 40 -24.87 -17.32 -11.67
C LEU A 40 -24.72 -18.83 -11.75
N HIS A 41 -24.78 -19.37 -12.94
CA HIS A 41 -24.41 -20.76 -13.21
C HIS A 41 -23.02 -20.83 -13.80
N PHE A 42 -22.26 -21.81 -13.34
CA PHE A 42 -20.87 -21.99 -13.75
C PHE A 42 -20.67 -23.38 -14.29
N THR A 43 -20.04 -23.46 -15.45
CA THR A 43 -19.65 -24.72 -16.09
C THR A 43 -18.28 -24.57 -16.73
N SER A 44 -17.83 -25.57 -17.43
CA SER A 44 -16.59 -25.57 -18.21
C SER A 44 -16.80 -26.01 -19.62
N LEU A 45 -16.11 -25.39 -20.56
CA LEU A 45 -16.08 -25.73 -21.97
C LEU A 45 -14.69 -26.30 -22.30
N ASP A 46 -14.66 -27.52 -22.76
CA ASP A 46 -13.45 -28.12 -23.32
C ASP A 46 -13.27 -27.59 -24.76
N LEU A 47 -12.15 -26.95 -25.00
CA LEU A 47 -11.77 -26.38 -26.30
C LEU A 47 -10.83 -27.28 -27.09
N GLY A 48 -10.52 -28.47 -26.57
CA GLY A 48 -9.54 -29.40 -27.15
C GLY A 48 -8.11 -29.11 -26.68
N ASP A 49 -7.18 -30.03 -27.00
CA ASP A 49 -5.75 -29.93 -26.67
C ASP A 49 -5.44 -29.65 -25.18
N GLY A 50 -6.34 -30.08 -24.29
CA GLY A 50 -6.23 -29.86 -22.84
C GLY A 50 -6.55 -28.44 -22.37
N VAL A 51 -7.08 -27.59 -23.24
CA VAL A 51 -7.49 -26.22 -22.91
C VAL A 51 -8.95 -26.21 -22.45
N THR A 52 -9.18 -25.75 -21.23
CA THR A 52 -10.53 -25.64 -20.66
C THR A 52 -10.83 -24.16 -20.33
N ALA A 53 -11.97 -23.66 -20.80
CA ALA A 53 -12.48 -22.36 -20.44
C ALA A 53 -13.57 -22.49 -19.36
N GLY A 54 -13.52 -21.60 -18.35
CA GLY A 54 -14.65 -21.43 -17.44
C GLY A 54 -15.80 -20.70 -18.16
N VAL A 55 -17.03 -21.12 -17.93
CA VAL A 55 -18.22 -20.52 -18.54
C VAL A 55 -19.15 -20.05 -17.44
N VAL A 56 -19.61 -18.81 -17.57
CA VAL A 56 -20.56 -18.17 -16.64
C VAL A 56 -21.84 -17.84 -17.38
N ASP A 57 -22.94 -18.49 -17.01
CA ASP A 57 -24.27 -18.07 -17.45
C ASP A 57 -24.78 -16.94 -16.59
N VAL A 58 -25.05 -15.83 -17.24
CA VAL A 58 -25.44 -14.58 -16.57
C VAL A 58 -26.96 -14.37 -16.73
N PRO A 59 -27.68 -14.07 -15.62
CA PRO A 59 -29.10 -13.80 -15.68
C PRO A 59 -29.46 -12.69 -16.67
N GLY A 60 -30.51 -12.87 -17.44
CA GLY A 60 -30.96 -11.90 -18.44
C GLY A 60 -31.92 -10.83 -17.92
N HIS A 61 -32.50 -11.00 -16.74
CA HIS A 61 -33.54 -10.12 -16.21
C HIS A 61 -32.96 -8.83 -15.60
N GLU A 62 -33.60 -7.69 -15.81
CA GLU A 62 -33.17 -6.37 -15.32
C GLU A 62 -32.99 -6.28 -13.80
N ASP A 63 -33.81 -6.97 -13.02
CA ASP A 63 -33.67 -7.05 -11.57
C ASP A 63 -32.42 -7.80 -11.14
N LEU A 64 -31.82 -8.62 -12.02
CA LEU A 64 -30.67 -9.45 -11.75
C LEU A 64 -29.33 -8.87 -12.29
N VAL A 65 -29.36 -7.64 -12.80
CA VAL A 65 -28.14 -6.96 -13.30
C VAL A 65 -27.02 -6.91 -12.23
N ARG A 66 -27.37 -6.82 -10.95
CA ARG A 66 -26.40 -6.96 -9.86
C ARG A 66 -25.64 -8.30 -9.92
N THR A 67 -26.36 -9.38 -10.13
CA THR A 67 -25.79 -10.73 -10.26
C THR A 67 -24.97 -10.82 -11.54
N MET A 68 -25.46 -10.25 -12.64
CA MET A 68 -24.73 -10.13 -13.88
C MET A 68 -23.39 -9.41 -13.71
N VAL A 69 -23.38 -8.22 -13.12
CA VAL A 69 -22.14 -7.44 -12.94
C VAL A 69 -21.12 -8.20 -12.09
N ALA A 70 -21.59 -8.90 -11.05
CA ALA A 70 -20.71 -9.71 -10.22
C ALA A 70 -20.09 -10.90 -10.98
N GLY A 71 -20.84 -11.50 -11.90
CA GLY A 71 -20.35 -12.57 -12.78
C GLY A 71 -19.46 -12.05 -13.90
N ALA A 72 -19.82 -10.90 -14.48
CA ALA A 72 -19.12 -10.31 -15.62
C ALA A 72 -17.74 -9.73 -15.24
N ALA A 73 -17.54 -9.35 -13.99
CA ALA A 73 -16.25 -8.90 -13.51
C ALA A 73 -15.25 -10.07 -13.48
N GLY A 74 -14.35 -10.14 -14.46
CA GLY A 74 -13.38 -11.22 -14.63
C GLY A 74 -13.60 -12.07 -15.89
N ILE A 75 -14.62 -11.77 -16.69
CA ILE A 75 -14.85 -12.35 -18.01
C ILE A 75 -13.77 -11.84 -18.99
N ASP A 76 -13.25 -12.75 -19.78
CA ASP A 76 -12.25 -12.46 -20.82
C ASP A 76 -12.88 -12.40 -22.21
N LEU A 77 -14.00 -13.12 -22.43
CA LEU A 77 -14.74 -13.19 -23.69
C LEU A 77 -16.24 -13.19 -23.42
N VAL A 78 -16.99 -12.33 -24.08
CA VAL A 78 -18.46 -12.31 -23.98
C VAL A 78 -19.13 -12.93 -25.22
N LEU A 79 -20.12 -13.80 -24.99
CA LEU A 79 -21.08 -14.23 -26.00
C LEU A 79 -22.31 -13.31 -25.88
N LEU A 80 -22.45 -12.36 -26.82
CA LEU A 80 -23.63 -11.49 -26.87
C LEU A 80 -24.71 -12.16 -27.68
N VAL A 81 -25.71 -12.67 -26.96
CA VAL A 81 -26.77 -13.52 -27.53
C VAL A 81 -27.99 -12.66 -27.93
N VAL A 82 -28.37 -12.75 -29.20
CA VAL A 82 -29.53 -12.08 -29.80
C VAL A 82 -30.37 -13.11 -30.53
N ALA A 83 -31.66 -13.19 -30.24
CA ALA A 83 -32.54 -14.09 -30.95
C ALA A 83 -32.95 -13.51 -32.30
N ALA A 84 -32.94 -14.35 -33.35
CA ALA A 84 -33.24 -13.93 -34.72
C ALA A 84 -34.68 -13.44 -34.91
N ASP A 85 -35.62 -13.96 -34.10
CA ASP A 85 -37.05 -13.60 -34.11
C ASP A 85 -37.37 -12.25 -33.45
N GLU A 86 -36.52 -11.78 -32.55
CA GLU A 86 -36.75 -10.57 -31.73
C GLU A 86 -35.73 -9.42 -32.00
N GLY A 87 -34.53 -9.75 -32.47
CA GLY A 87 -33.49 -8.75 -32.70
C GLY A 87 -32.91 -8.15 -31.41
N VAL A 88 -32.39 -6.91 -31.50
CA VAL A 88 -31.73 -6.21 -30.37
C VAL A 88 -32.77 -5.63 -29.40
N MET A 89 -32.91 -6.23 -28.24
CA MET A 89 -33.85 -5.84 -27.18
C MET A 89 -33.23 -4.85 -26.17
N PRO A 90 -34.01 -4.11 -25.37
CA PRO A 90 -33.52 -3.14 -24.39
C PRO A 90 -32.49 -3.71 -23.41
N GLN A 91 -32.74 -4.93 -22.87
CA GLN A 91 -31.81 -5.59 -21.96
C GLN A 91 -30.48 -5.96 -22.65
N THR A 92 -30.49 -6.27 -23.94
CA THR A 92 -29.28 -6.51 -24.72
C THR A 92 -28.40 -5.25 -24.75
N ARG A 93 -29.03 -4.08 -24.90
CA ARG A 93 -28.32 -2.78 -24.86
C ARG A 93 -27.76 -2.48 -23.48
N GLU A 94 -28.50 -2.76 -22.40
CA GLU A 94 -28.02 -2.58 -21.02
C GLU A 94 -26.84 -3.53 -20.72
N HIS A 95 -26.93 -4.79 -21.12
CA HIS A 95 -25.86 -5.76 -20.96
C HIS A 95 -24.61 -5.35 -21.73
N LEU A 96 -24.75 -4.86 -22.97
CA LEU A 96 -23.62 -4.34 -23.73
C LEU A 96 -22.98 -3.14 -23.02
N ALA A 97 -23.76 -2.22 -22.47
CA ALA A 97 -23.23 -1.09 -21.71
C ALA A 97 -22.41 -1.56 -20.51
N VAL A 98 -22.88 -2.57 -19.76
CA VAL A 98 -22.12 -3.17 -18.65
C VAL A 98 -20.81 -3.81 -19.14
N VAL A 99 -20.87 -4.60 -20.22
CA VAL A 99 -19.70 -5.25 -20.85
C VAL A 99 -18.63 -4.22 -21.25
N GLN A 100 -19.05 -3.12 -21.86
CA GLN A 100 -18.18 -2.00 -22.24
C GLN A 100 -17.55 -1.31 -21.03
N GLN A 101 -18.34 -1.04 -19.98
CA GLN A 101 -17.82 -0.39 -18.76
C GLN A 101 -16.84 -1.29 -18.00
N LEU A 102 -17.06 -2.59 -18.00
CA LEU A 102 -16.13 -3.56 -17.41
C LEU A 102 -14.86 -3.78 -18.26
N GLY A 103 -14.84 -3.25 -19.49
CA GLY A 103 -13.67 -3.32 -20.36
C GLY A 103 -13.35 -4.75 -20.80
N ILE A 104 -14.37 -5.57 -21.05
CA ILE A 104 -14.17 -6.93 -21.57
C ILE A 104 -13.55 -6.80 -22.97
N PRO A 105 -12.38 -7.46 -23.20
CA PRO A 105 -11.58 -7.15 -24.39
C PRO A 105 -12.17 -7.68 -25.71
N ALA A 106 -12.92 -8.80 -25.67
CA ALA A 106 -13.39 -9.47 -26.87
C ALA A 106 -14.83 -9.99 -26.71
N GLY A 107 -15.54 -10.10 -27.82
CA GLY A 107 -16.89 -10.64 -27.86
C GLY A 107 -17.23 -11.36 -29.16
N ILE A 108 -18.19 -12.26 -29.09
CA ILE A 108 -18.79 -12.93 -30.24
C ILE A 108 -20.29 -12.65 -30.21
N PRO A 109 -20.85 -11.98 -31.20
CA PRO A 109 -22.30 -11.87 -31.37
C PRO A 109 -22.82 -13.24 -31.84
N VAL A 110 -23.79 -13.77 -31.14
CA VAL A 110 -24.44 -15.07 -31.46
C VAL A 110 -25.90 -14.83 -31.75
N ILE A 111 -26.29 -15.03 -32.99
CA ILE A 111 -27.69 -14.94 -33.42
C ILE A 111 -28.34 -16.31 -33.23
N THR A 112 -29.17 -16.44 -32.23
CA THR A 112 -29.86 -17.70 -31.85
C THR A 112 -31.22 -17.86 -32.50
N LYS A 113 -31.84 -19.03 -32.33
CA LYS A 113 -33.15 -19.38 -32.85
C LYS A 113 -33.30 -19.21 -34.38
N VAL A 114 -32.21 -19.40 -35.12
CA VAL A 114 -32.24 -19.24 -36.59
C VAL A 114 -33.16 -20.27 -37.27
N ASP A 115 -33.53 -21.33 -36.58
CA ASP A 115 -34.47 -22.36 -37.03
C ASP A 115 -35.94 -21.91 -36.97
N THR A 116 -36.25 -20.77 -36.34
CA THR A 116 -37.63 -20.24 -36.20
C THR A 116 -37.95 -19.17 -37.25
N VAL A 117 -36.97 -18.73 -38.05
CA VAL A 117 -37.15 -17.67 -39.05
C VAL A 117 -36.53 -18.09 -40.39
N GLU A 118 -36.88 -17.37 -41.47
CA GLU A 118 -36.26 -17.55 -42.77
C GLU A 118 -34.76 -17.13 -42.71
N ARG A 119 -33.93 -17.82 -43.49
CA ARG A 119 -32.46 -17.62 -43.47
C ARG A 119 -32.06 -16.19 -43.79
N GLU A 120 -32.69 -15.59 -44.81
CA GLU A 120 -32.44 -14.21 -45.22
C GLU A 120 -32.74 -13.23 -44.09
N TRP A 121 -33.75 -13.51 -43.25
CA TRP A 121 -34.09 -12.71 -42.07
C TRP A 121 -32.99 -12.83 -41.01
N ALA A 122 -32.53 -14.04 -40.70
CA ALA A 122 -31.45 -14.26 -39.75
C ALA A 122 -30.16 -13.56 -40.19
N GLU A 123 -29.81 -13.60 -41.49
CA GLU A 123 -28.64 -12.92 -42.06
C GLU A 123 -28.78 -11.39 -41.96
N MET A 124 -30.00 -10.84 -42.13
CA MET A 124 -30.26 -9.40 -41.98
C MET A 124 -30.08 -8.97 -40.52
N VAL A 125 -30.60 -9.72 -39.54
CA VAL A 125 -30.41 -9.46 -38.11
C VAL A 125 -28.93 -9.52 -37.75
N ALA A 126 -28.18 -10.50 -38.30
CA ALA A 126 -26.76 -10.62 -38.09
C ALA A 126 -26.00 -9.37 -38.59
N LEU A 127 -26.36 -8.86 -39.77
CA LEU A 127 -25.75 -7.65 -40.35
C LEU A 127 -26.01 -6.43 -39.43
N GLU A 128 -27.28 -6.21 -39.05
CA GLU A 128 -27.67 -5.10 -38.15
C GLU A 128 -26.92 -5.15 -36.82
N VAL A 129 -26.84 -6.33 -36.20
CA VAL A 129 -26.10 -6.52 -34.94
C VAL A 129 -24.60 -6.25 -35.14
N GLY A 130 -24.00 -6.72 -36.25
CA GLY A 130 -22.61 -6.47 -36.58
C GLY A 130 -22.30 -4.98 -36.75
N GLU A 131 -23.13 -4.26 -37.49
CA GLU A 131 -23.01 -2.81 -37.67
C GLU A 131 -23.12 -2.06 -36.34
N TRP A 132 -24.15 -2.37 -35.54
CA TRP A 132 -24.36 -1.76 -34.23
C TRP A 132 -23.17 -1.95 -33.28
N LEU A 133 -22.51 -3.11 -33.30
CA LEU A 133 -21.37 -3.41 -32.42
C LEU A 133 -20.04 -2.83 -32.92
N SER A 134 -19.94 -2.50 -34.22
CA SER A 134 -18.70 -2.00 -34.82
C SER A 134 -18.23 -0.64 -34.27
N GLU A 135 -19.15 0.16 -33.74
CA GLU A 135 -18.88 1.49 -33.19
C GLU A 135 -18.40 1.46 -31.72
N GLY A 136 -18.41 0.29 -31.08
CA GLY A 136 -18.12 0.14 -29.66
C GLY A 136 -16.65 -0.10 -29.34
N PRO A 137 -16.24 0.05 -28.04
CA PRO A 137 -14.86 -0.16 -27.60
C PRO A 137 -14.48 -1.65 -27.45
N VAL A 138 -15.43 -2.58 -27.52
CA VAL A 138 -15.21 -4.03 -27.41
C VAL A 138 -14.93 -4.60 -28.79
N ALA A 139 -13.87 -5.39 -28.94
CA ALA A 139 -13.54 -6.05 -30.19
C ALA A 139 -14.49 -7.25 -30.44
N PHE A 140 -15.60 -7.03 -31.14
CA PHE A 140 -16.49 -8.09 -31.54
C PHE A 140 -16.03 -8.73 -32.86
N SER A 141 -16.15 -10.08 -32.94
CA SER A 141 -16.01 -10.83 -34.19
C SER A 141 -17.26 -10.67 -35.07
N SER A 142 -17.24 -11.20 -36.29
CA SER A 142 -18.45 -11.34 -37.10
C SER A 142 -19.50 -12.18 -36.37
N PRO A 143 -20.81 -11.82 -36.49
CA PRO A 143 -21.88 -12.60 -35.89
C PRO A 143 -21.92 -14.06 -36.41
N ILE A 144 -22.30 -15.00 -35.54
CA ILE A 144 -22.43 -16.42 -35.85
C ILE A 144 -23.92 -16.79 -35.72
N LEU A 145 -24.46 -17.42 -36.76
CA LEU A 145 -25.84 -17.91 -36.79
C LEU A 145 -25.92 -19.30 -36.12
N VAL A 146 -26.78 -19.46 -35.11
CA VAL A 146 -26.84 -20.69 -34.31
C VAL A 146 -28.31 -21.15 -34.09
N SER A 147 -28.55 -22.44 -34.30
CA SER A 147 -29.66 -23.13 -33.70
C SER A 147 -29.16 -24.12 -32.64
N ALA A 148 -29.33 -23.77 -31.38
CA ALA A 148 -28.90 -24.63 -30.27
C ALA A 148 -29.69 -25.96 -30.22
N THR A 149 -30.95 -25.97 -30.71
CA THR A 149 -31.83 -27.15 -30.77
C THR A 149 -31.47 -28.12 -31.88
N ARG A 150 -31.02 -27.62 -33.04
CA ARG A 150 -30.59 -28.42 -34.20
C ARG A 150 -29.08 -28.69 -34.21
N GLY A 151 -28.28 -27.91 -33.47
CA GLY A 151 -26.82 -27.98 -33.46
C GLY A 151 -26.16 -27.16 -34.57
N ASP A 152 -26.93 -26.43 -35.38
CA ASP A 152 -26.40 -25.60 -36.47
C ASP A 152 -25.51 -24.48 -35.89
N GLY A 153 -24.35 -24.23 -36.46
CA GLY A 153 -23.40 -23.17 -36.06
C GLY A 153 -22.63 -23.41 -34.76
N ILE A 154 -22.92 -24.48 -33.99
CA ILE A 154 -22.24 -24.76 -32.71
C ILE A 154 -20.75 -25.07 -32.91
N THR A 155 -20.42 -25.83 -33.96
CA THR A 155 -18.99 -26.13 -34.27
C THR A 155 -18.22 -24.88 -34.64
N GLU A 156 -18.80 -24.02 -35.51
CA GLU A 156 -18.18 -22.74 -35.89
C GLU A 156 -17.98 -21.84 -34.68
N LEU A 157 -18.97 -21.74 -33.80
CA LEU A 157 -18.89 -20.97 -32.56
C LEU A 157 -17.77 -21.48 -31.65
N ARG A 158 -17.63 -22.82 -31.50
CA ARG A 158 -16.55 -23.44 -30.72
C ARG A 158 -15.17 -23.12 -31.29
N GLU A 159 -15.01 -23.19 -32.62
CA GLU A 159 -13.76 -22.85 -33.30
C GLU A 159 -13.43 -21.36 -33.10
N ARG A 160 -14.40 -20.46 -33.24
CA ARG A 160 -14.19 -19.03 -33.02
C ARG A 160 -13.82 -18.72 -31.57
N ILE A 161 -14.44 -19.38 -30.60
CA ILE A 161 -14.05 -19.26 -29.18
C ILE A 161 -12.59 -19.70 -28.99
N ARG A 162 -12.17 -20.81 -29.61
CA ARG A 162 -10.80 -21.30 -29.52
C ARG A 162 -9.80 -20.31 -30.12
N GLU A 163 -10.05 -19.80 -31.33
CA GLU A 163 -9.22 -18.80 -31.99
C GLU A 163 -9.01 -17.54 -31.13
N LEU A 164 -10.08 -17.06 -30.51
CA LEU A 164 -10.01 -15.89 -29.63
C LEU A 164 -9.28 -16.21 -28.32
N ALA A 165 -9.47 -17.42 -27.77
CA ALA A 165 -8.79 -17.86 -26.57
C ALA A 165 -7.25 -17.88 -26.73
N GLU A 166 -6.77 -18.28 -27.90
CA GLU A 166 -5.33 -18.30 -28.21
C GLU A 166 -4.72 -16.90 -28.32
N ARG A 167 -5.53 -15.89 -28.66
CA ARG A 167 -5.09 -14.49 -28.83
C ARG A 167 -5.17 -13.67 -27.56
N LEU A 168 -5.99 -14.10 -26.59
CA LEU A 168 -6.13 -13.39 -25.33
C LEU A 168 -4.88 -13.57 -24.46
N PRO A 169 -4.39 -12.46 -23.83
CA PRO A 169 -3.22 -12.54 -22.98
C PRO A 169 -3.48 -13.42 -21.75
N SER A 170 -2.55 -14.28 -21.42
CA SER A 170 -2.60 -15.05 -20.17
C SER A 170 -2.38 -14.13 -18.97
N ARG A 171 -3.11 -14.36 -17.88
CA ARG A 171 -2.92 -13.61 -16.65
C ARG A 171 -1.64 -14.04 -15.93
N PRO A 172 -0.79 -13.11 -15.43
CA PRO A 172 0.45 -13.44 -14.75
C PRO A 172 0.23 -14.25 -13.46
N LEU A 173 1.03 -15.28 -13.23
CA LEU A 173 1.01 -16.11 -12.03
C LEU A 173 1.65 -15.41 -10.82
N ASP A 174 2.61 -14.52 -11.06
CA ASP A 174 3.45 -13.83 -10.10
C ASP A 174 2.89 -12.47 -9.64
N ASP A 175 1.63 -12.19 -9.98
CA ASP A 175 0.93 -10.99 -9.54
C ASP A 175 0.40 -11.13 -8.10
N LEU A 176 -0.04 -10.01 -7.51
CA LEU A 176 -0.74 -9.99 -6.22
C LEU A 176 -2.00 -10.87 -6.29
N PHE A 177 -2.12 -11.85 -5.38
CA PHE A 177 -3.26 -12.75 -5.38
C PHE A 177 -4.51 -12.07 -4.87
N ARG A 178 -5.63 -12.22 -5.62
CA ARG A 178 -6.96 -11.88 -5.12
C ARG A 178 -8.05 -12.74 -5.77
N LEU A 179 -9.03 -13.07 -4.94
CA LEU A 179 -10.23 -13.78 -5.34
C LEU A 179 -11.45 -13.10 -4.72
N PRO A 180 -12.20 -12.28 -5.49
CA PRO A 180 -13.50 -11.78 -5.06
C PRO A 180 -14.46 -12.95 -4.77
N ILE A 181 -15.03 -12.97 -3.57
CA ILE A 181 -15.87 -14.07 -3.09
C ILE A 181 -17.31 -13.84 -3.59
N ASP A 182 -17.84 -14.81 -4.31
CA ASP A 182 -19.24 -14.82 -4.71
C ASP A 182 -20.11 -15.71 -3.83
N ARG A 183 -19.58 -16.79 -3.26
CA ARG A 183 -20.26 -17.70 -2.33
C ARG A 183 -19.32 -18.18 -1.23
N ALA A 184 -19.89 -18.41 -0.05
CA ALA A 184 -19.23 -19.09 1.06
C ALA A 184 -20.13 -20.20 1.59
N LEU A 185 -19.57 -21.39 1.78
CA LEU A 185 -20.27 -22.60 2.17
C LEU A 185 -19.53 -23.29 3.32
N SER A 186 -20.28 -24.01 4.19
CA SER A 186 -19.70 -24.94 5.14
C SER A 186 -19.71 -26.34 4.53
N VAL A 187 -18.57 -27.00 4.44
CA VAL A 187 -18.42 -28.35 3.88
C VAL A 187 -17.90 -29.28 4.97
N THR A 188 -18.65 -30.36 5.24
CA THR A 188 -18.27 -31.37 6.23
C THR A 188 -16.88 -31.93 5.95
N GLY A 189 -15.99 -31.91 6.94
CA GLY A 189 -14.60 -32.40 6.82
C GLY A 189 -13.61 -31.39 6.23
N VAL A 190 -14.05 -30.34 5.56
CA VAL A 190 -13.19 -29.30 4.97
C VAL A 190 -13.23 -28.01 5.79
N GLY A 191 -14.41 -27.66 6.32
CA GLY A 191 -14.67 -26.39 6.98
C GLY A 191 -15.29 -25.36 6.05
N THR A 192 -14.89 -24.11 6.18
CA THR A 192 -15.38 -23.02 5.33
C THR A 192 -14.73 -23.09 3.95
N VAL A 193 -15.56 -23.12 2.92
CA VAL A 193 -15.14 -23.08 1.51
C VAL A 193 -15.68 -21.80 0.88
N VAL A 194 -14.82 -21.01 0.29
CA VAL A 194 -15.18 -19.83 -0.50
C VAL A 194 -15.00 -20.12 -1.98
N THR A 195 -15.87 -19.57 -2.81
CA THR A 195 -15.76 -19.66 -4.27
C THR A 195 -15.70 -18.28 -4.88
N GLY A 196 -15.00 -18.19 -6.00
CA GLY A 196 -14.85 -16.97 -6.78
C GLY A 196 -13.94 -17.20 -7.99
N THR A 197 -13.81 -16.20 -8.82
CA THR A 197 -12.79 -16.18 -9.87
C THR A 197 -11.50 -15.61 -9.31
N ALA A 198 -10.37 -16.33 -9.45
CA ALA A 198 -9.05 -15.79 -9.13
C ALA A 198 -8.71 -14.70 -10.17
N TRP A 199 -8.80 -13.43 -9.80
CA TRP A 199 -8.59 -12.33 -10.75
C TRP A 199 -7.14 -12.11 -11.10
N SER A 200 -6.23 -12.31 -10.15
CA SER A 200 -4.80 -12.12 -10.33
C SER A 200 -4.00 -13.00 -9.38
N GLY A 201 -2.76 -13.25 -9.74
CA GLY A 201 -1.82 -14.04 -8.95
C GLY A 201 -2.24 -15.49 -8.74
N SER A 202 -1.46 -16.24 -8.01
CA SER A 202 -1.72 -17.63 -7.66
C SER A 202 -1.62 -17.88 -6.17
N LEU A 203 -2.41 -18.80 -5.62
CA LEU A 203 -2.45 -19.18 -4.21
C LEU A 203 -2.12 -20.66 -4.06
N ALA A 204 -1.24 -21.03 -3.13
CA ALA A 204 -0.89 -22.43 -2.87
C ALA A 204 -1.58 -22.98 -1.60
N ARG A 205 -1.72 -24.30 -1.53
CA ARG A 205 -2.14 -24.99 -0.29
C ARG A 205 -1.15 -24.68 0.83
N GLY A 206 -1.68 -24.50 2.04
CA GLY A 206 -0.89 -24.18 3.23
C GLY A 206 -0.51 -22.72 3.40
N GLU A 207 -0.72 -21.85 2.39
CA GLU A 207 -0.49 -20.41 2.55
C GLU A 207 -1.50 -19.77 3.50
N THR A 208 -1.07 -18.67 4.14
CA THR A 208 -1.93 -17.85 5.00
C THR A 208 -2.64 -16.80 4.16
N VAL A 209 -3.94 -16.70 4.36
CA VAL A 209 -4.83 -15.79 3.64
C VAL A 209 -5.59 -14.89 4.59
N ARG A 210 -6.04 -13.78 4.07
CA ARG A 210 -6.87 -12.82 4.78
C ARG A 210 -8.13 -12.52 3.98
N VAL A 211 -9.27 -12.52 4.66
CA VAL A 211 -10.54 -12.07 4.08
C VAL A 211 -10.72 -10.59 4.40
N LEU A 212 -10.87 -9.77 3.38
CA LEU A 212 -11.11 -8.34 3.52
C LEU A 212 -12.56 -8.01 3.11
N PRO A 213 -13.22 -7.04 3.76
CA PRO A 213 -12.68 -6.04 4.69
C PRO A 213 -12.56 -6.49 6.15
N SER A 214 -13.08 -7.66 6.54
CA SER A 214 -13.09 -8.09 7.95
C SER A 214 -11.70 -8.24 8.58
N GLY A 215 -10.66 -8.51 7.77
CA GLY A 215 -9.30 -8.73 8.23
C GLY A 215 -9.07 -10.11 8.85
N ARG A 216 -10.06 -11.03 8.80
CA ARG A 216 -9.94 -12.39 9.34
C ARG A 216 -8.83 -13.15 8.62
N VAL A 217 -7.98 -13.81 9.37
CA VAL A 217 -6.83 -14.58 8.87
C VAL A 217 -7.12 -16.07 8.99
N GLY A 218 -6.81 -16.81 7.93
CA GLY A 218 -7.00 -18.26 7.86
C GLY A 218 -5.90 -18.93 7.07
N ARG A 219 -5.93 -20.25 7.02
CA ARG A 219 -4.97 -21.07 6.30
C ARG A 219 -5.65 -21.90 5.21
N VAL A 220 -5.11 -21.90 4.01
CA VAL A 220 -5.61 -22.67 2.87
C VAL A 220 -5.42 -24.18 3.13
N ARG A 221 -6.53 -24.92 3.10
CA ARG A 221 -6.53 -26.40 3.23
C ARG A 221 -6.63 -27.10 1.88
N THR A 222 -7.58 -26.65 1.06
CA THR A 222 -7.85 -27.23 -0.25
C THR A 222 -8.02 -26.15 -1.30
N ILE A 223 -7.64 -26.46 -2.51
CA ILE A 223 -7.89 -25.64 -3.71
C ILE A 223 -8.48 -26.55 -4.75
N GLN A 224 -9.63 -26.17 -5.32
CA GLN A 224 -10.29 -26.94 -6.38
C GLN A 224 -10.66 -26.03 -7.54
N ASN A 225 -10.54 -26.58 -8.76
CA ASN A 225 -11.03 -25.96 -9.98
C ASN A 225 -11.81 -27.01 -10.77
N HIS A 226 -13.05 -26.70 -11.14
CA HIS A 226 -13.96 -27.60 -11.86
C HIS A 226 -14.04 -29.02 -11.26
N GLY A 227 -14.04 -29.12 -9.92
CA GLY A 227 -14.12 -30.38 -9.18
C GLY A 227 -12.81 -31.16 -9.05
N SER A 228 -11.70 -30.66 -9.61
CA SER A 228 -10.38 -31.25 -9.49
C SER A 228 -9.54 -30.56 -8.41
N ASP A 229 -8.88 -31.35 -7.56
CA ASP A 229 -7.96 -30.84 -6.54
C ASP A 229 -6.68 -30.30 -7.19
N LEU A 230 -6.22 -29.14 -6.70
CA LEU A 230 -5.02 -28.47 -7.15
C LEU A 230 -4.11 -28.14 -5.97
N GLU A 231 -2.80 -28.17 -6.19
CA GLU A 231 -1.82 -27.64 -5.24
C GLU A 231 -1.73 -26.11 -5.28
N ARG A 232 -2.09 -25.49 -6.43
CA ARG A 232 -2.04 -24.04 -6.64
C ARG A 232 -3.18 -23.58 -7.55
N SER A 233 -3.79 -22.44 -7.18
CA SER A 233 -4.80 -21.79 -8.02
C SER A 233 -4.18 -21.15 -9.26
N VAL A 234 -4.99 -21.05 -10.33
CA VAL A 234 -4.61 -20.42 -11.58
C VAL A 234 -5.42 -19.13 -11.76
N PRO A 235 -4.78 -17.97 -12.05
CA PRO A 235 -5.51 -16.74 -12.33
C PRO A 235 -6.37 -16.88 -13.58
N GLY A 236 -7.55 -16.24 -13.56
CA GLY A 236 -8.56 -16.40 -14.62
C GLY A 236 -9.36 -17.69 -14.52
N ALA A 237 -9.22 -18.46 -13.44
CA ALA A 237 -10.01 -19.68 -13.23
C ALA A 237 -10.97 -19.52 -12.04
N ARG A 238 -12.16 -20.12 -12.17
CA ARG A 238 -13.06 -20.25 -11.04
C ARG A 238 -12.51 -21.24 -10.05
N THR A 239 -12.32 -20.79 -8.83
CA THR A 239 -11.61 -21.54 -7.80
C THR A 239 -12.46 -21.65 -6.52
N ALA A 240 -12.50 -22.84 -5.95
CA ALA A 240 -12.99 -23.09 -4.61
C ALA A 240 -11.78 -23.23 -3.65
N VAL A 241 -11.78 -22.48 -2.56
CA VAL A 241 -10.70 -22.47 -1.56
C VAL A 241 -11.28 -22.87 -0.21
N GLY A 242 -10.85 -24.01 0.33
CA GLY A 242 -11.14 -24.43 1.69
C GLY A 242 -10.20 -23.74 2.67
N ILE A 243 -10.75 -23.07 3.67
CA ILE A 243 -10.02 -22.23 4.61
C ILE A 243 -10.25 -22.74 6.05
N ALA A 244 -9.16 -22.87 6.80
CA ALA A 244 -9.22 -23.13 8.23
C ALA A 244 -9.08 -21.83 9.04
N GLY A 245 -9.76 -21.74 10.17
CA GLY A 245 -9.63 -20.63 11.10
C GLY A 245 -10.53 -19.42 10.81
N ILE A 246 -11.43 -19.52 9.82
CA ILE A 246 -12.44 -18.51 9.55
C ILE A 246 -13.79 -19.21 9.46
N GLU A 247 -14.76 -18.71 10.21
CA GLU A 247 -16.12 -19.24 10.18
C GLU A 247 -16.88 -18.71 8.96
N ARG A 248 -17.84 -19.50 8.47
CA ARG A 248 -18.62 -19.13 7.28
C ARG A 248 -19.40 -17.83 7.46
N GLU A 249 -19.89 -17.58 8.67
CA GLU A 249 -20.68 -16.40 9.07
C GLU A 249 -19.87 -15.10 9.03
N ASP A 250 -18.55 -15.18 9.10
CA ASP A 250 -17.62 -14.04 9.01
C ASP A 250 -17.31 -13.64 7.55
N ILE A 251 -17.86 -14.37 6.56
CA ILE A 251 -17.58 -14.17 5.13
C ILE A 251 -18.88 -13.85 4.39
N HIS A 252 -18.85 -12.77 3.63
CA HIS A 252 -19.99 -12.29 2.86
C HIS A 252 -19.66 -12.21 1.38
N ARG A 253 -20.71 -12.26 0.54
CA ARG A 253 -20.57 -11.94 -0.89
C ARG A 253 -20.06 -10.50 -1.04
N GLY A 254 -19.02 -10.32 -1.83
CA GLY A 254 -18.34 -9.02 -1.99
C GLY A 254 -17.06 -8.89 -1.21
N ASP A 255 -16.81 -9.78 -0.25
CA ASP A 255 -15.49 -9.87 0.39
C ASP A 255 -14.45 -10.38 -0.61
N VAL A 256 -13.19 -10.13 -0.30
CA VAL A 256 -12.06 -10.54 -1.16
C VAL A 256 -11.07 -11.37 -0.37
N LEU A 257 -10.76 -12.57 -0.86
CA LEU A 257 -9.69 -13.39 -0.34
C LEU A 257 -8.37 -12.94 -0.95
N VAL A 258 -7.39 -12.62 -0.10
CA VAL A 258 -6.05 -12.17 -0.49
C VAL A 258 -4.97 -12.93 0.26
N ARG A 259 -3.73 -12.94 -0.24
CA ARG A 259 -2.58 -13.45 0.52
C ARG A 259 -2.27 -12.49 1.66
N GLU A 260 -2.03 -13.01 2.86
CA GLU A 260 -1.86 -12.22 4.09
C GLU A 260 -0.64 -11.30 4.03
N THR A 261 0.45 -11.72 3.39
CA THR A 261 1.70 -10.97 3.28
C THR A 261 1.67 -9.85 2.23
N GLU A 262 0.63 -9.77 1.41
CA GLU A 262 0.50 -8.77 0.35
C GLU A 262 -0.14 -7.47 0.84
N PRO A 263 0.15 -6.32 0.18
CA PRO A 263 -0.21 -4.98 0.67
C PRO A 263 -1.69 -4.62 0.48
N TRP A 264 -2.59 -5.61 0.40
CA TRP A 264 -4.02 -5.37 0.27
C TRP A 264 -4.61 -4.71 1.51
N ALA A 265 -5.48 -3.74 1.30
CA ALA A 265 -6.21 -3.07 2.36
C ALA A 265 -7.64 -2.74 1.93
N ALA A 266 -8.53 -2.71 2.89
CA ALA A 266 -9.88 -2.19 2.68
C ALA A 266 -9.87 -0.66 2.73
N THR A 267 -10.69 -0.04 1.91
CA THR A 267 -10.81 1.42 1.78
C THR A 267 -12.26 1.87 1.73
N THR A 268 -12.51 3.08 2.20
CA THR A 268 -13.81 3.76 2.08
C THR A 268 -13.75 4.96 1.11
N VAL A 269 -12.59 5.17 0.47
CA VAL A 269 -12.41 6.27 -0.48
C VAL A 269 -11.68 5.76 -1.71
N LEU A 270 -12.19 6.07 -2.90
CA LEU A 270 -11.58 5.73 -4.18
C LEU A 270 -11.52 6.98 -5.06
N ASP A 271 -10.41 7.18 -5.76
CA ASP A 271 -10.36 8.09 -6.90
C ASP A 271 -10.50 7.27 -8.18
N ALA A 272 -11.28 7.78 -9.12
CA ALA A 272 -11.65 7.05 -10.32
C ALA A 272 -11.90 7.99 -11.50
N VAL A 273 -11.86 7.42 -12.70
CA VAL A 273 -12.45 7.99 -13.91
C VAL A 273 -13.79 7.30 -14.13
N VAL A 274 -14.83 8.09 -14.38
CA VAL A 274 -16.17 7.61 -14.72
C VAL A 274 -16.59 8.15 -16.08
N THR A 275 -17.18 7.29 -16.90
CA THR A 275 -17.88 7.63 -18.13
C THR A 275 -19.36 7.36 -17.95
N LEU A 276 -20.22 8.37 -18.12
CA LEU A 276 -21.65 8.16 -18.17
C LEU A 276 -22.05 7.64 -19.56
N ILE A 277 -22.94 6.66 -19.59
CA ILE A 277 -23.49 6.19 -20.86
C ILE A 277 -24.35 7.30 -21.50
N PRO A 278 -24.42 7.41 -22.84
CA PRO A 278 -25.24 8.42 -23.51
C PRO A 278 -26.72 8.35 -23.13
N SER A 279 -27.23 7.15 -22.83
CA SER A 279 -28.61 6.89 -22.42
C SER A 279 -28.89 7.13 -20.94
N ALA A 280 -27.90 7.59 -20.15
CA ALA A 280 -28.11 7.85 -18.73
C ALA A 280 -29.24 8.89 -18.53
N PRO A 281 -30.23 8.61 -17.67
CA PRO A 281 -31.41 9.48 -17.55
C PRO A 281 -31.12 10.83 -16.91
N ARG A 282 -29.99 10.95 -16.21
CA ARG A 282 -29.61 12.16 -15.45
C ARG A 282 -28.09 12.35 -15.44
N GLN A 283 -27.68 13.59 -15.26
CA GLN A 283 -26.30 13.95 -14.97
C GLN A 283 -25.86 13.40 -13.62
N LEU A 284 -24.56 13.12 -13.46
CA LEU A 284 -23.95 12.80 -12.19
C LEU A 284 -23.52 14.10 -11.48
N SER A 285 -24.12 14.37 -10.32
CA SER A 285 -23.94 15.61 -9.59
C SER A 285 -23.07 15.42 -8.34
N HIS A 286 -22.47 16.52 -7.85
CA HIS A 286 -21.74 16.53 -6.59
C HIS A 286 -22.63 16.10 -5.42
N ARG A 287 -22.10 15.21 -4.55
CA ARG A 287 -22.84 14.55 -3.45
C ARG A 287 -23.97 13.61 -3.88
N GLY A 288 -24.13 13.37 -5.18
CA GLY A 288 -25.06 12.35 -5.67
C GLY A 288 -24.74 11.00 -5.02
N ARG A 289 -25.80 10.26 -4.66
CA ARG A 289 -25.69 8.90 -4.12
C ARG A 289 -25.84 7.91 -5.25
N VAL A 290 -24.91 6.98 -5.35
CA VAL A 290 -24.88 5.96 -6.41
C VAL A 290 -24.59 4.59 -5.82
N ARG A 291 -24.87 3.53 -6.59
CA ARG A 291 -24.43 2.17 -6.34
C ARG A 291 -23.19 1.90 -7.18
N VAL A 292 -22.13 1.47 -6.53
CA VAL A 292 -20.86 1.08 -7.17
C VAL A 292 -20.74 -0.43 -7.11
N HIS A 293 -20.62 -1.05 -8.26
CA HIS A 293 -20.40 -2.48 -8.40
C HIS A 293 -18.92 -2.71 -8.76
N LEU A 294 -18.19 -3.33 -7.86
CA LEU A 294 -16.77 -3.64 -8.01
C LEU A 294 -16.55 -5.12 -7.69
N GLY A 295 -16.20 -5.93 -8.68
CA GLY A 295 -16.17 -7.37 -8.53
C GLY A 295 -17.53 -7.92 -8.09
N SER A 296 -17.53 -8.74 -7.06
CA SER A 296 -18.75 -9.28 -6.46
C SER A 296 -19.43 -8.34 -5.45
N ALA A 297 -18.78 -7.21 -5.12
CA ALA A 297 -19.30 -6.24 -4.16
C ALA A 297 -20.25 -5.22 -4.80
N GLU A 298 -21.32 -4.86 -4.07
CA GLU A 298 -22.14 -3.67 -4.31
C GLU A 298 -22.03 -2.74 -3.10
N VAL A 299 -21.56 -1.52 -3.32
CA VAL A 299 -21.33 -0.54 -2.27
C VAL A 299 -22.03 0.77 -2.61
N LEU A 300 -22.75 1.35 -1.66
CA LEU A 300 -23.30 2.69 -1.80
C LEU A 300 -22.18 3.72 -1.64
N ALA A 301 -22.19 4.73 -2.51
CA ALA A 301 -21.18 5.78 -2.49
C ALA A 301 -21.80 7.17 -2.69
N ARG A 302 -21.14 8.17 -2.11
CA ARG A 302 -21.36 9.58 -2.44
C ARG A 302 -20.26 10.07 -3.37
N VAL A 303 -20.66 10.74 -4.43
CA VAL A 303 -19.75 11.24 -5.46
C VAL A 303 -19.23 12.62 -5.09
N ARG A 304 -17.92 12.83 -5.20
CA ARG A 304 -17.29 14.15 -5.19
C ARG A 304 -16.69 14.42 -6.56
N LEU A 305 -17.12 15.50 -7.18
CA LEU A 305 -16.63 15.97 -8.47
C LEU A 305 -16.65 17.50 -8.54
N LYS A 306 -15.84 18.08 -9.41
CA LYS A 306 -15.70 19.53 -9.55
C LYS A 306 -16.88 20.14 -10.30
N SER A 307 -17.33 19.48 -11.37
CA SER A 307 -18.45 19.91 -12.19
C SER A 307 -19.33 18.70 -12.50
N PRO A 308 -20.66 18.85 -12.62
CA PRO A 308 -21.56 17.76 -13.00
C PRO A 308 -21.10 17.12 -14.32
N LEU A 309 -21.23 15.79 -14.41
CA LEU A 309 -21.02 15.05 -15.65
C LEU A 309 -22.35 14.82 -16.35
N LEU A 310 -22.43 15.20 -17.60
CA LEU A 310 -23.61 14.95 -18.46
C LEU A 310 -23.52 13.54 -19.07
N PRO A 311 -24.64 12.97 -19.52
CA PRO A 311 -24.65 11.73 -20.30
C PRO A 311 -23.63 11.78 -21.45
N GLY A 312 -22.88 10.70 -21.65
CA GLY A 312 -21.80 10.62 -22.64
C GLY A 312 -20.46 11.22 -22.21
N GLN A 313 -20.40 11.96 -21.09
CA GLN A 313 -19.17 12.58 -20.63
C GLN A 313 -18.34 11.68 -19.73
N THR A 314 -17.03 11.89 -19.80
CA THR A 314 -16.03 11.24 -18.93
C THR A 314 -15.40 12.27 -17.99
N GLY A 315 -15.18 11.89 -16.73
CA GLY A 315 -14.52 12.77 -15.78
C GLY A 315 -13.94 12.06 -14.56
N ALA A 316 -12.99 12.74 -13.90
CA ALA A 316 -12.40 12.26 -12.67
C ALA A 316 -13.32 12.57 -11.47
N ILE A 317 -13.51 11.58 -10.62
CA ILE A 317 -14.35 11.66 -9.43
C ILE A 317 -13.66 11.04 -8.22
N ARG A 318 -14.14 11.43 -7.03
CA ARG A 318 -13.86 10.70 -5.79
C ARG A 318 -15.14 10.06 -5.30
N LEU A 319 -15.07 8.78 -5.00
CA LEU A 319 -16.14 7.98 -4.40
C LEU A 319 -15.90 7.87 -2.90
N LEU A 320 -16.88 8.31 -2.11
CA LEU A 320 -16.91 8.10 -0.67
C LEU A 320 -17.87 6.95 -0.40
N LEU A 321 -17.31 5.80 -0.09
CA LEU A 321 -18.06 4.56 0.10
C LEU A 321 -18.69 4.51 1.50
N GLU A 322 -19.92 4.01 1.59
CA GLU A 322 -20.65 3.84 2.87
C GLU A 322 -20.15 2.62 3.66
N THR A 323 -19.61 1.61 2.96
CA THR A 323 -18.95 0.44 3.55
C THR A 323 -17.57 0.24 2.91
N PRO A 324 -16.60 -0.29 3.65
CA PRO A 324 -15.27 -0.53 3.09
C PRO A 324 -15.29 -1.62 2.02
N THR A 325 -14.46 -1.46 1.00
CA THR A 325 -14.24 -2.46 -0.06
C THR A 325 -12.76 -2.61 -0.37
N VAL A 326 -12.41 -3.56 -1.21
CA VAL A 326 -11.05 -3.80 -1.68
C VAL A 326 -10.95 -3.42 -3.15
N ALA A 327 -9.97 -2.59 -3.48
CA ALA A 327 -9.75 -2.11 -4.83
C ALA A 327 -8.27 -2.09 -5.19
N ARG A 328 -7.99 -2.09 -6.48
CA ARG A 328 -6.67 -1.94 -7.09
C ARG A 328 -6.73 -0.86 -8.17
N GLY A 329 -5.62 -0.18 -8.42
CA GLY A 329 -5.52 0.71 -9.57
C GLY A 329 -5.84 -0.05 -10.87
N GLY A 330 -6.60 0.56 -11.75
CA GLY A 330 -7.04 -0.06 -13.01
C GLY A 330 -8.29 -0.94 -12.90
N ASP A 331 -8.77 -1.26 -11.68
CA ASP A 331 -10.00 -2.03 -11.53
C ASP A 331 -11.18 -1.33 -12.18
N ARG A 332 -11.93 -2.08 -12.98
CA ARG A 332 -13.14 -1.63 -13.62
C ARG A 332 -14.33 -1.77 -12.69
N PHE A 333 -15.27 -0.84 -12.78
CA PHE A 333 -16.50 -0.86 -12.00
C PHE A 333 -17.67 -0.29 -12.80
N VAL A 334 -18.88 -0.67 -12.38
CA VAL A 334 -20.13 -0.16 -12.94
C VAL A 334 -20.80 0.74 -11.92
N VAL A 335 -21.39 1.83 -12.40
CA VAL A 335 -22.18 2.77 -11.59
C VAL A 335 -23.64 2.64 -11.97
N ARG A 336 -24.50 2.41 -10.96
CA ARG A 336 -25.95 2.45 -11.11
C ARG A 336 -26.54 3.60 -10.28
N SER A 337 -27.63 4.15 -10.74
CA SER A 337 -28.37 5.16 -9.99
C SER A 337 -28.89 4.57 -8.66
N TYR A 338 -29.08 5.44 -7.67
CA TYR A 338 -29.59 5.00 -6.37
C TYR A 338 -31.07 4.55 -6.48
N SER A 339 -31.89 5.37 -7.15
CA SER A 339 -33.32 5.09 -7.41
C SER A 339 -33.81 5.97 -8.56
N PRO A 340 -34.53 5.39 -9.58
CA PRO A 340 -34.62 3.95 -9.85
C PRO A 340 -33.24 3.33 -10.10
N VAL A 341 -33.10 2.01 -9.94
CA VAL A 341 -31.80 1.33 -10.05
C VAL A 341 -31.54 0.99 -11.52
N GLU A 342 -30.86 1.88 -12.22
CA GLU A 342 -30.50 1.76 -13.63
C GLU A 342 -28.98 1.93 -13.81
N THR A 343 -28.40 1.26 -14.79
CA THR A 343 -26.99 1.45 -15.14
C THR A 343 -26.81 2.82 -15.79
N ILE A 344 -26.01 3.69 -15.16
CA ILE A 344 -25.77 5.05 -15.63
C ILE A 344 -24.35 5.26 -16.17
N GLY A 345 -23.45 4.31 -15.96
CA GLY A 345 -22.08 4.40 -16.42
C GLY A 345 -21.15 3.44 -15.71
N GLY A 346 -19.88 3.69 -15.83
CA GLY A 346 -18.82 2.93 -15.18
C GLY A 346 -17.48 3.59 -15.39
N GLY A 347 -16.40 2.88 -15.06
CA GLY A 347 -15.07 3.44 -15.19
C GLY A 347 -13.99 2.57 -14.60
N TRP A 348 -12.91 3.20 -14.17
CA TRP A 348 -11.78 2.50 -13.58
C TRP A 348 -11.15 3.29 -12.43
N ILE A 349 -10.56 2.56 -11.48
CA ILE A 349 -9.94 3.11 -10.28
C ILE A 349 -8.57 3.70 -10.63
N THR A 350 -8.35 4.96 -10.31
CA THR A 350 -7.07 5.65 -10.53
C THR A 350 -6.18 5.61 -9.30
N ASP A 351 -6.77 5.71 -8.10
CA ASP A 351 -6.08 5.57 -6.82
C ASP A 351 -7.01 4.85 -5.81
N PRO A 352 -6.68 3.61 -5.42
CA PRO A 352 -7.50 2.84 -4.47
C PRO A 352 -7.34 3.27 -3.01
N ASP A 353 -6.34 4.14 -2.71
CA ASP A 353 -6.07 4.64 -1.36
C ASP A 353 -5.60 6.11 -1.42
N PRO A 354 -6.49 7.03 -1.84
CA PRO A 354 -6.12 8.42 -2.03
C PRO A 354 -5.89 9.13 -0.69
N PRO A 355 -4.86 9.97 -0.58
CA PRO A 355 -4.66 10.80 0.60
C PRO A 355 -5.89 11.69 0.86
N ARG A 356 -6.27 11.86 2.13
CA ARG A 356 -7.50 12.56 2.53
C ARG A 356 -7.62 13.98 1.95
N ARG A 357 -6.49 14.69 1.82
CA ARG A 357 -6.44 16.09 1.35
C ARG A 357 -6.04 16.24 -0.11
N SER A 358 -5.87 15.15 -0.85
CA SER A 358 -5.52 15.20 -2.27
C SER A 358 -6.74 15.38 -3.17
N SER A 359 -6.51 15.87 -4.38
CA SER A 359 -7.54 16.01 -5.42
C SER A 359 -7.62 14.76 -6.28
N ALA A 360 -8.83 14.35 -6.69
CA ALA A 360 -9.03 13.34 -7.73
C ALA A 360 -8.61 13.83 -9.13
N LEU A 361 -8.46 15.14 -9.30
CA LEU A 361 -8.07 15.79 -10.54
C LEU A 361 -6.56 16.03 -10.67
N GLU A 362 -5.74 15.31 -9.91
CA GLU A 362 -4.28 15.43 -10.02
C GLU A 362 -3.82 15.13 -11.46
N PRO A 363 -3.03 16.03 -12.08
CA PRO A 363 -2.51 15.80 -13.44
C PRO A 363 -1.73 14.47 -13.54
N GLY A 364 -1.98 13.71 -14.59
CA GLY A 364 -1.38 12.39 -14.82
C GLY A 364 -2.10 11.23 -14.16
N LEU A 365 -2.95 11.46 -13.15
CA LEU A 365 -3.63 10.38 -12.43
C LEU A 365 -4.63 9.61 -13.31
N THR A 366 -5.24 10.28 -14.26
CA THR A 366 -6.24 9.71 -15.18
C THR A 366 -5.64 9.09 -16.45
N GLU A 367 -4.32 9.17 -16.61
CA GLU A 367 -3.63 8.56 -17.74
C GLU A 367 -3.49 7.06 -17.57
N GLN A 368 -3.49 6.32 -18.67
CA GLN A 368 -3.32 4.86 -18.61
C GLN A 368 -1.84 4.45 -18.51
N ASP A 369 -0.92 5.32 -18.89
CA ASP A 369 0.52 5.08 -18.78
C ASP A 369 0.93 4.92 -17.30
N PRO A 370 1.50 3.75 -16.90
CA PRO A 370 1.92 3.50 -15.53
C PRO A 370 2.96 4.49 -15.01
N ALA A 371 3.85 5.01 -15.87
CA ALA A 371 4.87 5.98 -15.47
C ALA A 371 4.22 7.32 -15.07
N ARG A 372 3.34 7.86 -15.90
CA ARG A 372 2.60 9.09 -15.61
C ARG A 372 1.72 8.98 -14.39
N ARG A 373 1.00 7.84 -14.25
CA ARG A 373 0.24 7.59 -13.03
C ARG A 373 1.13 7.48 -11.80
N GLY A 374 2.27 6.80 -11.92
CA GLY A 374 3.26 6.68 -10.86
C GLY A 374 3.76 8.03 -10.37
N GLU A 375 4.09 8.94 -11.29
CA GLU A 375 4.46 10.32 -10.97
C GLU A 375 3.36 11.04 -10.16
N ALA A 376 2.10 10.96 -10.61
CA ALA A 376 0.98 11.58 -9.91
C ALA A 376 0.72 10.94 -8.53
N LEU A 377 0.81 9.62 -8.42
CA LEU A 377 0.63 8.88 -7.16
C LEU A 377 1.71 9.22 -6.12
N VAL A 378 2.97 9.41 -6.55
CA VAL A 378 4.06 9.81 -5.66
C VAL A 378 3.93 11.28 -5.27
N ARG A 379 3.73 12.19 -6.24
CA ARG A 379 3.61 13.63 -6.01
C ARG A 379 2.52 13.98 -4.99
N ARG A 380 1.38 13.28 -5.01
CA ARG A 380 0.29 13.50 -4.05
C ARG A 380 0.53 12.91 -2.66
N ARG A 381 1.66 12.23 -2.42
CA ARG A 381 2.10 11.64 -1.16
C ARG A 381 3.41 12.26 -0.69
N PRO A 382 3.39 13.44 -0.06
CA PRO A 382 4.63 14.13 0.37
C PRO A 382 5.53 13.28 1.28
N ALA A 383 4.92 12.39 2.08
CA ALA A 383 5.64 11.42 2.91
C ALA A 383 6.25 10.24 2.12
N GLY A 384 5.99 10.17 0.81
CA GLY A 384 6.36 9.03 -0.03
C GLY A 384 5.35 7.89 0.03
N LEU A 385 5.66 6.81 -0.67
CA LEU A 385 4.95 5.55 -0.63
C LEU A 385 5.93 4.37 -0.56
N GLU A 386 5.52 3.29 0.08
CA GLU A 386 6.30 2.04 0.11
C GLU A 386 6.32 1.40 -1.28
N SER A 387 7.49 1.01 -1.77
CA SER A 387 7.66 0.40 -3.11
C SER A 387 6.80 -0.85 -3.30
N GLY A 388 6.60 -1.64 -2.25
CA GLY A 388 5.76 -2.83 -2.26
C GLY A 388 4.26 -2.55 -2.50
N ARG A 389 3.79 -1.31 -2.31
CA ARG A 389 2.41 -0.90 -2.60
C ARG A 389 2.21 -0.44 -4.05
N LEU A 390 3.28 -0.19 -4.79
CA LEU A 390 3.19 0.32 -6.16
C LEU A 390 2.42 -0.61 -7.11
N PRO A 391 2.59 -1.96 -7.06
CA PRO A 391 1.79 -2.89 -7.86
C PRO A 391 0.28 -2.74 -7.63
N LEU A 392 -0.12 -2.58 -6.36
CA LEU A 392 -1.52 -2.37 -5.99
C LEU A 392 -2.06 -1.04 -6.53
N LEU A 393 -1.29 0.05 -6.36
CA LEU A 393 -1.71 1.39 -6.77
C LEU A 393 -1.77 1.56 -8.29
N LEU A 394 -0.84 0.94 -9.02
CA LEU A 394 -0.79 1.01 -10.49
C LEU A 394 -1.61 -0.08 -11.20
N GLY A 395 -1.96 -1.17 -10.51
CA GLY A 395 -2.66 -2.29 -11.15
C GLY A 395 -1.79 -3.12 -12.09
N ILE A 396 -0.48 -3.23 -11.80
CA ILE A 396 0.50 -3.98 -12.60
C ILE A 396 1.22 -4.99 -11.73
N THR A 397 1.91 -5.96 -12.34
CA THR A 397 2.64 -6.98 -11.58
C THR A 397 3.79 -6.39 -10.75
N SER A 398 4.23 -7.11 -9.73
CA SER A 398 5.36 -6.70 -8.89
C SER A 398 6.65 -6.52 -9.73
N GLY A 399 6.90 -7.43 -10.67
CA GLY A 399 8.04 -7.34 -11.59
C GLY A 399 7.98 -6.07 -12.47
N ALA A 400 6.83 -5.80 -13.10
CA ALA A 400 6.64 -4.61 -13.91
C ALA A 400 6.76 -3.31 -13.10
N SER A 401 6.26 -3.29 -11.86
CA SER A 401 6.30 -2.09 -11.00
C SER A 401 7.73 -1.66 -10.64
N GLY A 402 8.64 -2.62 -10.53
CA GLY A 402 10.07 -2.35 -10.30
C GLY A 402 10.72 -1.59 -11.45
N GLN A 403 10.24 -1.79 -12.67
CA GLN A 403 10.77 -1.21 -13.90
C GLN A 403 10.14 0.14 -14.27
N VAL A 404 9.04 0.54 -13.61
CA VAL A 404 8.37 1.81 -13.92
C VAL A 404 9.30 2.98 -13.56
N ALA A 405 9.68 3.76 -14.55
CA ALA A 405 10.40 5.02 -14.36
C ALA A 405 9.43 6.09 -13.84
N ILE A 406 9.66 6.59 -12.63
CA ILE A 406 8.84 7.64 -12.02
C ILE A 406 9.69 8.91 -11.98
N THR A 407 9.45 9.82 -12.90
CA THR A 407 10.17 11.10 -13.00
C THR A 407 9.85 11.97 -11.78
N GLY A 408 10.85 12.69 -11.25
CA GLY A 408 10.68 13.54 -10.07
C GLY A 408 10.51 12.79 -8.76
N ALA A 409 10.88 11.50 -8.72
CA ALA A 409 10.86 10.70 -7.51
C ALA A 409 12.19 9.97 -7.27
N ALA A 410 12.57 9.86 -6.02
CA ALA A 410 13.72 9.09 -5.56
C ALA A 410 13.27 7.73 -5.01
N ARG A 411 13.89 6.65 -5.47
CA ARG A 411 13.78 5.32 -4.84
C ARG A 411 14.84 5.20 -3.75
N LEU A 412 14.41 4.99 -2.52
CA LEU A 412 15.30 4.87 -1.36
C LEU A 412 15.68 3.41 -1.09
N PRO A 413 16.88 3.13 -0.54
CA PRO A 413 17.26 1.78 -0.11
C PRO A 413 16.32 1.17 0.93
N SER A 414 15.59 2.01 1.67
CA SER A 414 14.58 1.62 2.67
C SER A 414 13.25 1.16 2.07
N ASN A 415 13.18 0.84 0.77
CA ASN A 415 11.97 0.46 0.04
C ASN A 415 10.88 1.54 -0.03
N TRP A 416 11.25 2.81 0.02
CA TRP A 416 10.36 3.94 -0.17
C TRP A 416 10.61 4.63 -1.51
N ILE A 417 9.55 5.20 -2.07
CA ILE A 417 9.59 6.09 -3.23
C ILE A 417 9.07 7.44 -2.74
N VAL A 418 9.90 8.48 -2.83
CA VAL A 418 9.59 9.81 -2.29
C VAL A 418 9.69 10.86 -3.38
N PRO A 419 8.86 11.94 -3.34
CA PRO A 419 9.02 13.05 -4.26
C PRO A 419 10.41 13.70 -4.07
N GLU A 420 11.10 14.00 -5.16
CA GLU A 420 12.46 14.57 -5.12
C GLU A 420 12.46 15.97 -4.49
N ASP A 421 11.48 16.82 -4.83
CA ASP A 421 11.29 18.16 -4.26
C ASP A 421 11.09 18.13 -2.74
N GLN A 422 10.36 17.14 -2.25
CA GLN A 422 10.16 16.95 -0.81
C GLN A 422 11.43 16.49 -0.10
N LEU A 423 12.23 15.65 -0.75
CA LEU A 423 13.52 15.22 -0.21
C LEU A 423 14.52 16.39 -0.17
N GLU A 424 14.53 17.25 -1.18
CA GLU A 424 15.31 18.49 -1.19
C GLU A 424 14.86 19.47 -0.09
N LEU A 425 13.55 19.58 0.15
CA LEU A 425 13.02 20.37 1.27
C LEU A 425 13.55 19.84 2.61
N VAL A 426 13.54 18.54 2.83
CA VAL A 426 14.06 17.91 4.05
C VAL A 426 15.57 18.18 4.19
N GLN A 427 16.35 18.11 3.10
CA GLN A 427 17.78 18.46 3.12
C GLN A 427 17.98 19.92 3.58
N SER A 428 17.18 20.85 3.08
CA SER A 428 17.24 22.27 3.46
C SER A 428 16.89 22.48 4.95
N GLN A 429 15.88 21.76 5.44
CA GLN A 429 15.49 21.78 6.86
C GLN A 429 16.61 21.23 7.75
N LEU A 430 17.27 20.14 7.36
CA LEU A 430 18.40 19.57 8.08
C LEU A 430 19.59 20.55 8.14
N MET A 431 19.95 21.17 7.02
CA MET A 431 21.02 22.18 6.98
C MET A 431 20.73 23.34 7.93
N THR A 432 19.48 23.83 7.93
CA THR A 432 19.05 24.92 8.83
C THR A 432 19.11 24.49 10.31
N ALA A 433 18.65 23.27 10.62
CA ALA A 433 18.67 22.73 11.97
C ALA A 433 20.10 22.56 12.50
N VAL A 434 21.00 22.00 11.68
CA VAL A 434 22.42 21.85 12.02
C VAL A 434 23.06 23.22 12.28
N ALA A 435 22.89 24.18 11.37
CA ALA A 435 23.47 25.52 11.52
C ALA A 435 22.92 26.27 12.75
N SER A 436 21.64 26.09 13.07
CA SER A 436 21.02 26.68 14.26
C SER A 436 21.57 26.07 15.55
N TYR A 437 21.70 24.74 15.58
CA TYR A 437 22.25 24.02 16.72
C TYR A 437 23.72 24.40 16.99
N GLN A 438 24.55 24.44 15.95
CA GLN A 438 25.96 24.83 16.05
C GLN A 438 26.15 26.23 16.59
N ARG A 439 25.26 27.17 16.20
CA ARG A 439 25.27 28.54 16.75
C ARG A 439 24.88 28.59 18.23
N ALA A 440 23.92 27.75 18.64
CA ALA A 440 23.48 27.69 20.03
C ALA A 440 24.47 26.90 20.93
N HIS A 441 25.21 25.95 20.36
CA HIS A 441 26.10 25.04 21.09
C HIS A 441 27.49 24.99 20.44
N PRO A 442 28.23 26.12 20.39
CA PRO A 442 29.49 26.22 19.67
C PRO A 442 30.62 25.33 20.22
N ALA A 443 30.52 24.90 21.47
CA ALA A 443 31.52 24.06 22.13
C ALA A 443 31.25 22.54 21.93
N GLU A 444 30.13 22.15 21.32
CA GLU A 444 29.83 20.76 21.09
C GLU A 444 30.45 20.25 19.78
N GLN A 445 30.64 18.95 19.64
CA GLN A 445 31.27 18.32 18.45
C GLN A 445 30.38 18.43 17.19
N GLY A 446 29.11 18.80 17.35
CA GLY A 446 28.11 18.91 16.31
C GLY A 446 26.71 18.72 16.88
N THR A 447 25.77 18.59 16.00
CA THR A 447 24.36 18.32 16.36
C THR A 447 24.18 16.81 16.55
N PRO A 448 23.66 16.32 17.70
CA PRO A 448 23.34 14.90 17.86
C PRO A 448 22.33 14.44 16.80
N GLN A 449 22.56 13.29 16.17
CA GLN A 449 21.66 12.77 15.12
C GLN A 449 20.22 12.58 15.60
N GLU A 450 20.04 12.18 16.86
CA GLU A 450 18.73 12.02 17.47
C GLU A 450 17.99 13.35 17.61
N THR A 451 18.71 14.43 17.95
CA THR A 451 18.13 15.79 17.99
C THR A 451 17.66 16.22 16.61
N LEU A 452 18.37 15.87 15.54
CA LEU A 452 17.92 16.14 14.17
C LEU A 452 16.67 15.34 13.81
N ARG A 453 16.61 14.05 14.14
CA ARG A 453 15.46 13.18 13.86
C ARG A 453 14.19 13.68 14.54
N HIS A 454 14.29 14.17 15.76
CA HIS A 454 13.16 14.71 16.51
C HIS A 454 12.83 16.17 16.16
N GLY A 455 13.82 16.97 15.81
CA GLY A 455 13.68 18.40 15.51
C GLY A 455 13.08 18.67 14.14
N VAL A 456 13.41 17.86 13.14
CA VAL A 456 12.86 17.94 11.80
C VAL A 456 11.60 17.06 11.75
N ARG A 457 10.41 17.69 11.77
CA ARG A 457 9.11 17.00 11.80
C ARG A 457 8.77 16.36 10.45
N GLN A 458 9.57 15.38 10.04
CA GLN A 458 9.45 14.66 8.78
C GLN A 458 9.52 13.13 9.03
N PRO A 459 9.04 12.30 8.11
CA PRO A 459 9.14 10.85 8.23
C PRO A 459 10.59 10.38 8.40
N PRO A 460 10.88 9.42 9.30
CA PRO A 460 12.25 8.96 9.57
C PRO A 460 13.03 8.53 8.32
N HIS A 461 12.38 7.80 7.41
CA HIS A 461 13.01 7.34 6.16
C HIS A 461 13.45 8.51 5.26
N MET A 462 12.73 9.65 5.27
CA MET A 462 13.12 10.85 4.52
C MET A 462 14.26 11.59 5.18
N VAL A 463 14.25 11.70 6.52
CA VAL A 463 15.34 12.33 7.29
C VAL A 463 16.64 11.56 7.10
N ASP A 464 16.59 10.24 7.22
CA ASP A 464 17.77 9.39 7.04
C ASP A 464 18.32 9.47 5.60
N ALA A 465 17.45 9.43 4.59
CA ALA A 465 17.85 9.55 3.20
C ALA A 465 18.43 10.93 2.86
N ALA A 466 17.80 12.00 3.37
CA ALA A 466 18.29 13.36 3.19
C ALA A 466 19.66 13.57 3.86
N LEU A 467 19.85 13.03 5.07
CA LEU A 467 21.12 13.06 5.77
C LEU A 467 22.22 12.31 5.00
N GLN A 468 21.92 11.10 4.53
CA GLN A 468 22.87 10.32 3.72
C GLN A 468 23.28 11.08 2.46
N ARG A 469 22.35 11.72 1.75
CA ARG A 469 22.65 12.54 0.56
C ARG A 469 23.54 13.74 0.89
N LEU A 470 23.24 14.44 1.99
CA LEU A 470 24.05 15.59 2.41
C LEU A 470 25.48 15.19 2.80
N VAL A 471 25.65 14.03 3.44
CA VAL A 471 26.96 13.47 3.77
C VAL A 471 27.71 13.03 2.51
N ALA A 472 27.03 12.31 1.60
CA ALA A 472 27.61 11.89 0.32
C ALA A 472 28.04 13.10 -0.54
N ALA A 473 27.26 14.19 -0.53
CA ALA A 473 27.58 15.45 -1.19
C ALA A 473 28.64 16.31 -0.44
N LYS A 474 29.18 15.80 0.68
CA LYS A 474 30.14 16.52 1.55
C LYS A 474 29.62 17.87 2.08
N ARG A 475 28.33 18.06 2.15
CA ARG A 475 27.69 19.25 2.74
C ARG A 475 27.56 19.14 4.25
N LEU A 476 27.52 17.93 4.78
CA LEU A 476 27.58 17.58 6.19
C LEU A 476 28.63 16.49 6.43
N VAL A 477 29.15 16.45 7.62
CA VAL A 477 30.03 15.40 8.13
C VAL A 477 29.30 14.70 9.26
N ALA A 478 29.23 13.37 9.22
CA ALA A 478 28.64 12.55 10.29
C ALA A 478 29.73 11.68 10.92
N ALA A 479 29.98 11.86 12.21
CA ALA A 479 30.96 11.10 12.97
C ALA A 479 30.50 10.91 14.42
N GLU A 480 30.70 9.73 14.98
CA GLU A 480 30.44 9.41 16.41
C GLU A 480 29.04 9.80 16.92
N GLY A 481 28.02 9.73 16.05
CA GLY A 481 26.63 10.09 16.40
C GLY A 481 26.32 11.60 16.33
N PHE A 482 27.26 12.42 15.88
CA PHE A 482 27.10 13.85 15.66
C PHE A 482 27.14 14.20 14.17
N VAL A 483 26.48 15.31 13.82
CA VAL A 483 26.46 15.87 12.47
C VAL A 483 26.87 17.34 12.53
N HIS A 484 27.78 17.74 11.64
CA HIS A 484 28.21 19.13 11.54
C HIS A 484 28.52 19.55 10.10
N THR A 485 28.57 20.86 9.85
CA THR A 485 29.04 21.38 8.57
C THR A 485 30.57 21.19 8.45
N PRO A 486 31.13 21.00 7.24
CA PRO A 486 32.58 20.73 7.08
C PRO A 486 33.51 21.77 7.72
N ASP A 487 33.08 23.04 7.71
CA ASP A 487 33.88 24.16 8.25
C ASP A 487 33.67 24.36 9.75
N PHE A 488 32.78 23.60 10.38
CA PHE A 488 32.51 23.75 11.80
C PHE A 488 33.66 23.20 12.64
N LYS A 489 34.17 24.05 13.51
CA LYS A 489 35.15 23.66 14.52
C LYS A 489 34.58 24.00 15.89
N PRO A 490 34.49 23.02 16.81
CA PRO A 490 34.06 23.31 18.17
C PRO A 490 34.92 24.40 18.79
N GLY A 491 34.29 25.42 19.34
CA GLY A 491 35.05 26.54 19.94
C GLY A 491 34.09 27.50 20.69
N VAL A 492 34.66 28.44 21.40
CA VAL A 492 33.95 29.54 22.08
C VAL A 492 34.54 30.86 21.64
N GLU A 493 33.73 31.90 21.59
CA GLU A 493 34.16 33.25 21.22
C GLU A 493 35.27 33.73 22.19
N GLY A 494 36.46 34.10 21.66
CA GLY A 494 37.66 34.35 22.47
C GLY A 494 38.32 33.08 23.02
N GLY A 495 37.99 31.89 22.48
CA GLY A 495 38.13 30.56 23.08
C GLY A 495 39.49 30.21 23.64
N SER A 496 40.56 30.36 22.88
CA SER A 496 41.89 29.95 23.35
C SER A 496 42.36 30.76 24.58
N ALA A 497 42.12 32.07 24.57
CA ALA A 497 42.52 32.96 25.70
C ALA A 497 41.58 32.76 26.91
N LEU A 498 40.29 32.57 26.71
CA LEU A 498 39.34 32.30 27.79
C LEU A 498 39.60 30.92 28.42
N ILE A 499 39.77 29.89 27.60
CA ILE A 499 40.11 28.53 28.06
C ILE A 499 41.43 28.57 28.87
N GLY A 500 42.46 29.22 28.34
CA GLY A 500 43.73 29.37 29.05
C GLY A 500 43.55 29.99 30.44
N ARG A 501 42.88 31.14 30.52
CA ARG A 501 42.59 31.81 31.79
C ARG A 501 41.81 30.93 32.77
N LEU A 502 40.80 30.23 32.30
CA LEU A 502 39.98 29.33 33.14
C LEU A 502 40.79 28.13 33.65
N VAL A 503 41.60 27.53 32.79
CA VAL A 503 42.51 26.45 33.16
C VAL A 503 43.50 26.93 34.21
N ASP A 504 44.08 28.14 34.06
CA ASP A 504 45.01 28.71 35.02
C ASP A 504 44.32 29.02 36.37
N LEU A 505 43.12 29.54 36.39
CA LEU A 505 42.32 29.75 37.61
C LEU A 505 42.02 28.42 38.33
N VAL A 506 41.61 27.40 37.60
CA VAL A 506 41.39 26.06 38.17
C VAL A 506 42.69 25.47 38.70
N ARG A 507 43.80 25.61 37.98
CA ARG A 507 45.13 25.14 38.40
C ARG A 507 45.62 25.87 39.65
N ALA A 508 45.46 27.20 39.70
CA ALA A 508 45.83 28.01 40.86
C ALA A 508 45.09 27.64 42.14
N GLY A 509 43.81 27.17 41.99
CA GLY A 509 43.00 26.69 43.12
C GLY A 509 43.44 25.34 43.70
N GLY A 510 44.28 24.58 42.98
CA GLY A 510 44.80 23.28 43.42
C GLY A 510 43.67 22.31 43.85
N LEU A 511 43.73 21.79 45.08
CA LEU A 511 42.71 20.91 45.65
C LEU A 511 41.44 21.63 46.14
N THR A 512 41.41 22.95 46.09
CA THR A 512 40.28 23.81 46.45
C THR A 512 39.93 24.77 45.32
N PRO A 513 39.67 24.29 44.11
CA PRO A 513 39.42 25.14 42.96
C PRO A 513 38.11 25.92 43.11
N PRO A 514 38.03 27.10 42.47
CA PRO A 514 36.81 27.89 42.43
C PRO A 514 35.65 27.10 41.79
N ASP A 515 34.43 27.39 42.24
CA ASP A 515 33.22 26.83 41.59
C ASP A 515 32.87 27.60 40.32
N LEU A 516 31.86 27.11 39.61
CA LEU A 516 31.43 27.67 38.33
C LEU A 516 31.04 29.15 38.43
N ALA A 517 30.33 29.56 39.52
CA ALA A 517 29.91 30.92 39.71
C ALA A 517 31.11 31.86 39.96
N GLU A 518 32.08 31.42 40.75
CA GLU A 518 33.34 32.11 40.99
C GLU A 518 34.17 32.25 39.72
N LEU A 519 34.18 31.19 38.87
CA LEU A 519 34.85 31.22 37.56
C LEU A 519 34.14 32.17 36.57
N GLU A 520 32.79 32.18 36.56
CA GLU A 520 32.01 33.12 35.75
C GLU A 520 32.28 34.58 36.14
N GLN A 521 32.34 34.83 37.43
CA GLN A 521 32.66 36.17 37.96
C GLN A 521 34.13 36.58 37.64
N ALA A 522 35.07 35.72 37.85
CA ALA A 522 36.50 36.00 37.61
C ALA A 522 36.82 36.15 36.11
N ALA A 523 36.14 35.41 35.26
CA ALA A 523 36.37 35.47 33.81
C ALA A 523 35.74 36.73 33.18
N GLY A 524 34.64 37.22 33.73
CA GLY A 524 33.90 38.40 33.20
C GLY A 524 33.42 38.24 31.75
N ALA A 525 33.29 37.01 31.29
CA ALA A 525 33.01 36.66 29.89
C ALA A 525 31.80 35.76 29.77
N LYS A 526 31.14 35.81 28.61
CA LYS A 526 30.09 34.85 28.24
C LYS A 526 30.71 33.52 27.79
N GLY A 527 30.03 32.40 27.98
CA GLY A 527 30.46 31.09 27.46
C GLY A 527 31.47 30.34 28.37
N VAL A 528 31.60 30.73 29.64
CA VAL A 528 32.51 30.08 30.62
C VAL A 528 32.22 28.58 30.77
N ARG A 529 30.94 28.18 30.85
CA ARG A 529 30.57 26.76 30.93
C ARG A 529 31.03 25.97 29.73
N ASP A 530 30.88 26.52 28.54
CA ASP A 530 31.26 25.85 27.30
C ASP A 530 32.80 25.79 27.15
N ALA A 531 33.51 26.85 27.59
CA ALA A 531 34.97 26.88 27.64
C ALA A 531 35.54 25.84 28.62
N LEU A 532 34.93 25.67 29.79
CA LEU A 532 35.31 24.63 30.76
C LEU A 532 35.02 23.22 30.26
N ARG A 533 33.89 23.00 29.59
CA ARG A 533 33.61 21.72 28.93
C ARG A 533 34.64 21.39 27.84
N LEU A 534 35.01 22.38 27.05
CA LEU A 534 36.06 22.20 26.02
C LEU A 534 37.40 21.89 26.63
N ALA A 535 37.81 22.61 27.70
CA ALA A 535 39.03 22.36 28.47
C ALA A 535 39.01 20.94 29.10
N ALA A 536 37.88 20.48 29.59
CA ALA A 536 37.74 19.14 30.12
C ALA A 536 37.88 18.05 29.03
N ARG A 537 37.28 18.26 27.87
CA ARG A 537 37.41 17.34 26.71
C ARG A 537 38.83 17.25 26.16
N SER A 538 39.59 18.37 26.20
CA SER A 538 41.00 18.36 25.81
C SER A 538 41.92 17.72 26.86
N GLY A 539 41.38 17.31 28.02
CA GLY A 539 42.16 16.75 29.13
C GLY A 539 42.92 17.77 29.96
N ALA A 540 42.77 19.10 29.71
CA ALA A 540 43.44 20.15 30.46
C ALA A 540 42.94 20.27 31.91
N ILE A 541 41.68 19.95 32.15
CA ILE A 541 41.02 19.88 33.46
C ILE A 541 40.04 18.68 33.49
N SER A 542 39.63 18.27 34.67
CA SER A 542 38.62 17.18 34.82
C SER A 542 37.46 17.65 35.66
N GLN A 543 36.25 17.35 35.23
CA GLN A 543 35.02 17.64 35.97
C GLN A 543 34.83 16.59 37.08
N VAL A 544 34.91 16.98 38.34
CA VAL A 544 34.74 16.11 39.50
C VAL A 544 33.30 16.13 40.00
N GLU A 545 32.67 17.30 40.00
CA GLU A 545 31.26 17.52 40.31
C GLU A 545 30.61 18.51 39.31
N PRO A 546 29.30 18.62 39.20
CA PRO A 546 28.63 19.42 38.17
C PRO A 546 29.13 20.86 38.00
N GLU A 547 29.55 21.48 39.09
CA GLU A 547 29.95 22.89 39.11
C GLU A 547 31.44 23.09 39.43
N ARG A 548 32.27 22.03 39.47
CA ARG A 548 33.66 22.14 39.85
C ARG A 548 34.58 21.28 39.02
N TYR A 549 35.70 21.90 38.59
CA TYR A 549 36.71 21.30 37.76
C TYR A 549 38.05 21.33 38.50
N TYR A 550 38.90 20.32 38.23
CA TYR A 550 40.24 20.19 38.85
C TYR A 550 41.29 20.02 37.76
N SER A 551 42.49 20.53 38.04
CA SER A 551 43.64 20.28 37.17
C SER A 551 44.16 18.84 37.32
N ALA A 552 44.89 18.35 36.30
CA ALA A 552 45.53 17.03 36.36
C ALA A 552 46.54 16.94 37.49
N GLU A 553 47.24 18.04 37.78
CA GLU A 553 48.21 18.11 38.88
C GLU A 553 47.53 17.97 40.25
N ALA A 554 46.39 18.65 40.45
CA ALA A 554 45.63 18.55 41.70
C ALA A 554 45.08 17.14 41.93
N LEU A 555 44.52 16.53 40.88
CA LEU A 555 44.06 15.14 40.96
C LEU A 555 45.19 14.13 41.15
N GLY A 556 46.36 14.42 40.57
CA GLY A 556 47.59 13.67 40.81
C GLY A 556 48.05 13.74 42.27
N GLN A 557 48.03 14.93 42.87
CA GLN A 557 48.31 15.12 44.29
C GLN A 557 47.35 14.35 45.19
N PHE A 558 46.03 14.44 44.86
CA PHE A 558 45.00 13.71 45.58
C PHE A 558 45.22 12.20 45.48
N ARG A 559 45.51 11.68 44.29
CA ARG A 559 45.80 10.28 44.02
C ARG A 559 47.05 9.79 44.78
N ALA A 560 48.11 10.60 44.80
CA ALA A 560 49.32 10.28 45.57
C ALA A 560 49.03 10.14 47.08
N ALA A 561 48.19 11.05 47.63
CA ALA A 561 47.79 10.96 49.04
C ALA A 561 46.91 9.71 49.32
N LEU A 562 46.04 9.31 48.40
CA LEU A 562 45.28 8.05 48.52
C LEU A 562 46.23 6.83 48.51
N LEU A 563 47.19 6.79 47.63
CA LEU A 563 48.19 5.70 47.55
C LEU A 563 49.06 5.62 48.82
N ASP A 564 49.53 6.77 49.34
CA ASP A 564 50.34 6.82 50.59
C ASP A 564 49.55 6.31 51.81
N LEU A 565 48.28 6.75 51.97
CA LEU A 565 47.45 6.27 53.07
C LEU A 565 46.97 4.82 52.87
N GLY A 566 46.62 4.45 51.66
CA GLY A 566 46.15 3.12 51.30
C GLY A 566 47.21 2.04 51.51
N SER A 567 48.50 2.36 51.31
CA SER A 567 49.59 1.43 51.62
C SER A 567 49.76 1.14 53.11
N LYS A 568 49.23 2.00 54.00
CA LYS A 568 49.31 1.89 55.44
C LYS A 568 48.04 1.29 56.10
N GLY A 569 46.97 1.14 55.35
CA GLY A 569 45.70 0.59 55.82
C GLY A 569 44.47 1.20 55.16
N PRO A 570 43.25 0.95 55.70
CA PRO A 570 42.02 1.53 55.16
C PRO A 570 42.02 3.06 55.18
N ILE A 571 41.65 3.68 54.05
CA ILE A 571 41.62 5.13 53.91
C ILE A 571 40.34 5.66 54.53
N THR A 572 40.44 6.40 55.62
CA THR A 572 39.28 7.05 56.23
C THR A 572 39.23 8.54 55.86
N PRO A 573 38.02 9.13 55.67
CA PRO A 573 37.86 10.55 55.38
C PRO A 573 38.56 11.49 56.40
N PRO A 574 38.54 11.19 57.72
CA PRO A 574 39.31 11.97 58.72
C PRO A 574 40.81 11.99 58.47
N ALA A 575 41.44 10.83 58.21
CA ALA A 575 42.87 10.71 57.98
C ALA A 575 43.30 11.45 56.68
N LEU A 576 42.49 11.34 55.65
CA LEU A 576 42.75 12.05 54.38
C LEU A 576 42.53 13.57 54.53
N ARG A 577 41.58 13.98 55.38
CA ARG A 577 41.34 15.39 55.71
C ARG A 577 42.55 15.97 56.44
N GLU A 578 43.07 15.28 57.43
CA GLU A 578 44.27 15.70 58.17
C GLU A 578 45.49 15.80 57.24
N ARG A 579 45.66 14.84 56.33
CA ARG A 579 46.79 14.76 55.40
C ARG A 579 46.81 15.88 54.36
N LEU A 580 45.61 16.29 53.88
CA LEU A 580 45.49 17.28 52.77
C LEU A 580 44.96 18.64 53.23
N GLY A 581 44.56 18.82 54.48
CA GLY A 581 44.02 20.08 54.99
C GLY A 581 42.66 20.48 54.36
N LEU A 582 41.93 19.55 53.77
CA LEU A 582 40.70 19.83 53.01
C LEU A 582 39.46 19.88 53.88
N SER A 583 38.54 20.78 53.57
CA SER A 583 37.18 20.77 54.14
C SER A 583 36.35 19.64 53.51
N ARG A 584 35.26 19.24 54.19
CA ARG A 584 34.33 18.23 53.67
C ARG A 584 33.76 18.55 52.30
N LYS A 585 33.57 19.83 52.01
CA LYS A 585 33.05 20.36 50.72
C LYS A 585 33.88 19.89 49.51
N PHE A 586 35.21 19.81 49.66
CA PHE A 586 36.12 19.38 48.58
C PHE A 586 36.47 17.90 48.68
N LEU A 587 36.56 17.38 49.89
CA LEU A 587 37.02 16.01 50.13
C LEU A 587 36.04 14.94 49.63
N ILE A 588 34.74 15.14 49.89
CA ILE A 588 33.74 14.14 49.51
C ILE A 588 33.61 13.96 48.01
N PRO A 589 33.47 15.02 47.19
CA PRO A 589 33.48 14.91 45.74
C PRO A 589 34.71 14.26 45.15
N LEU A 590 35.89 14.58 45.70
CA LEU A 590 37.15 13.97 45.27
C LEU A 590 37.23 12.46 45.59
N LEU A 591 36.69 12.04 46.73
CA LEU A 591 36.58 10.63 47.06
C LEU A 591 35.58 9.87 46.17
N GLU A 592 34.47 10.51 45.81
CA GLU A 592 33.46 9.95 44.88
C GLU A 592 34.05 9.88 43.45
N TRP A 593 34.84 10.88 43.06
CA TRP A 593 35.60 10.84 41.80
C TRP A 593 36.59 9.68 41.79
N ALA A 594 37.37 9.47 42.88
CA ALA A 594 38.33 8.37 42.96
C ALA A 594 37.64 6.98 42.89
N ASP A 595 36.45 6.84 43.50
CA ASP A 595 35.64 5.64 43.38
C ASP A 595 35.13 5.41 41.94
N ARG A 596 34.69 6.47 41.25
CA ARG A 596 34.24 6.44 39.85
C ARG A 596 35.37 6.10 38.89
N GLU A 597 36.56 6.66 39.14
CA GLU A 597 37.80 6.38 38.36
C GLU A 597 38.45 5.04 38.74
N ARG A 598 37.82 4.26 39.60
CA ARG A 598 38.30 2.96 40.08
C ARG A 598 39.71 3.05 40.73
N VAL A 599 40.04 4.16 41.34
CA VAL A 599 41.24 4.29 42.16
C VAL A 599 41.00 3.69 43.54
N THR A 600 39.78 3.91 44.05
CA THR A 600 39.35 3.36 45.36
C THR A 600 38.02 2.66 45.24
N VAL A 601 37.68 1.81 46.24
CA VAL A 601 36.36 1.18 46.42
C VAL A 601 35.94 1.43 47.85
N ARG A 602 34.68 1.85 48.03
CA ARG A 602 34.08 2.09 49.35
C ARG A 602 33.88 0.79 50.10
N SER A 603 34.33 0.72 51.36
CA SER A 603 34.17 -0.41 52.27
C SER A 603 33.70 0.10 53.64
N GLY A 604 32.37 0.19 53.86
CA GLY A 604 31.78 0.83 55.04
C GLY A 604 32.05 2.35 55.08
N ASP A 605 32.63 2.81 56.20
CA ASP A 605 33.05 4.22 56.40
C ASP A 605 34.45 4.52 55.88
N ALA A 606 35.16 3.55 55.35
CA ALA A 606 36.48 3.68 54.78
C ALA A 606 36.52 3.33 53.29
N ARG A 607 37.68 3.55 52.64
CA ARG A 607 37.96 3.13 51.27
C ARG A 607 39.23 2.26 51.22
N ARG A 608 39.28 1.40 50.18
CA ARG A 608 40.49 0.60 49.88
C ARG A 608 40.92 0.91 48.45
N LEU A 609 42.20 0.77 48.19
CA LEU A 609 42.73 0.86 46.83
C LEU A 609 42.21 -0.31 45.99
N VAL A 610 41.92 -0.04 44.72
CA VAL A 610 41.53 -1.11 43.77
C VAL A 610 42.78 -1.93 43.46
N GLY A 611 42.75 -3.25 43.75
CA GLY A 611 43.90 -4.14 43.53
C GLY A 611 44.69 -4.50 44.79
N GLN A 612 44.26 -4.09 45.99
CA GLN A 612 44.75 -4.57 47.28
C GLN A 612 43.73 -5.41 48.00
#